data_2390df9a368b303b8cf6da66267e55ba
#
_entry.id   2390df9a368b303b8cf6da66267e55ba
#
_cell.length_a   1.000
_cell.length_b   1.000
_cell.length_c   1.000
_cell.angle_alpha   90.00
_cell.angle_beta   90.00
_cell.angle_gamma   90.00
#
_symmetry.space_group_name_H-M   'P 1'
#
loop_
_entity.id
_entity.type
_entity.pdbx_description
1 polymer ?
#
loop_
_entity_poly.entity_id
_entity_poly.type
_entity_poly.pdbx_seq_one_letter_code
_entity_poly.pdbx_strand_id
1 'polypeptide(L)'
;MGFFKGVRPQMALPKFPTLRFRGKISLGFAVVLAISAISMGFAYLGFGRVSDGVAAYRASVSESDFAQNIDRELISYRALARYYVATGKEDDAKAALAAEGALKDAIDQSMKNTTNPARLNQVTRLSREFHAFTKIFADVVKTKRDSELISQNQLMRSGNLLRYKLDDLPSGVEDDSALAAITLASKKVAALFQTAAALASTFIVNFDQSVAASAVARLKFVDAALQAIPADEPKVAQAIKDAAVQLEEYRKALSKLIDNAKEVDELSIEMADSTAAIMKASNAMKADLLGDQQRLDSESSATISETQHLVVMLAIGGFLLGGLLAVLLGTGISRPM
;
A
#
# COMPACT_ATOMS: atom_id res chain seq x y z
N MET A 1 -40.13 10.59 91.76
CA MET A 1 -41.35 9.83 91.50
C MET A 1 -41.89 10.24 90.11
N GLY A 2 -41.90 9.36 89.12
CA GLY A 2 -42.43 9.65 87.78
C GLY A 2 -42.17 8.47 86.87
N PHE A 3 -43.14 7.60 86.77
CA PHE A 3 -43.09 6.40 85.95
C PHE A 3 -43.16 6.70 84.46
N PHE A 4 -42.11 6.35 83.69
CA PHE A 4 -42.22 6.30 82.23
C PHE A 4 -42.68 4.91 81.83
N LYS A 5 -43.97 4.78 81.42
CA LYS A 5 -44.50 3.61 80.72
C LYS A 5 -43.98 3.60 79.29
N GLY A 6 -43.10 2.62 79.01
CA GLY A 6 -42.66 2.35 77.62
C GLY A 6 -43.79 1.75 76.76
N VAL A 7 -44.19 2.51 75.77
CA VAL A 7 -45.07 2.00 74.70
C VAL A 7 -44.17 1.27 73.67
N ARG A 8 -44.29 -0.07 73.61
CA ARG A 8 -43.70 -0.86 72.53
C ARG A 8 -44.58 -0.72 71.27
N PRO A 9 -44.07 -0.25 70.15
CA PRO A 9 -44.84 -0.35 68.93
C PRO A 9 -44.93 -1.83 68.49
N GLN A 10 -46.14 -2.38 68.52
CA GLN A 10 -46.42 -3.63 67.86
C GLN A 10 -46.44 -3.39 66.36
N MET A 11 -45.34 -3.82 65.68
CA MET A 11 -45.36 -3.98 64.24
C MET A 11 -46.40 -5.05 63.88
N ALA A 12 -47.57 -4.59 63.38
CA ALA A 12 -48.57 -5.47 62.82
C ALA A 12 -48.01 -6.04 61.50
N LEU A 13 -47.61 -7.27 61.54
CA LEU A 13 -47.29 -8.04 60.31
C LEU A 13 -48.52 -8.13 59.45
N PRO A 14 -48.43 -7.85 58.15
CA PRO A 14 -49.57 -7.93 57.24
C PRO A 14 -50.13 -9.35 57.28
N LYS A 15 -51.45 -9.49 57.59
CA LYS A 15 -52.14 -10.76 57.55
C LYS A 15 -52.24 -11.22 56.06
N PHE A 16 -51.40 -12.15 55.68
CA PHE A 16 -51.52 -12.85 54.39
C PHE A 16 -52.88 -13.60 54.32
N PRO A 17 -53.63 -13.51 53.19
CA PRO A 17 -54.89 -14.23 53.06
C PRO A 17 -54.60 -15.72 53.19
N THR A 18 -55.47 -16.43 54.00
CA THR A 18 -55.38 -17.86 54.23
C THR A 18 -55.69 -18.62 52.97
N LEU A 19 -54.72 -18.80 52.10
CA LEU A 19 -54.84 -19.63 50.89
C LEU A 19 -55.04 -21.08 51.29
N ARG A 20 -56.09 -21.71 50.68
CA ARG A 20 -56.30 -23.16 50.78
C ARG A 20 -55.02 -23.94 50.37
N PHE A 21 -54.78 -25.11 50.92
CA PHE A 21 -53.58 -25.94 50.72
C PHE A 21 -53.14 -26.00 49.23
N ARG A 22 -54.07 -26.25 48.31
CA ARG A 22 -53.84 -26.23 46.86
C ARG A 22 -53.31 -24.87 46.36
N GLY A 23 -53.77 -23.76 46.89
CA GLY A 23 -53.34 -22.41 46.49
C GLY A 23 -51.91 -22.10 46.92
N LYS A 24 -51.44 -22.60 48.10
CA LYS A 24 -50.07 -22.44 48.57
C LYS A 24 -49.09 -23.18 47.66
N ILE A 25 -49.37 -24.37 47.23
CA ILE A 25 -48.58 -25.20 46.32
C ILE A 25 -48.52 -24.52 44.93
N SER A 26 -49.67 -24.14 44.38
CA SER A 26 -49.73 -23.48 43.10
C SER A 26 -48.95 -22.14 43.07
N LEU A 27 -49.01 -21.35 44.14
CA LEU A 27 -48.23 -20.11 44.28
C LEU A 27 -46.74 -20.38 44.33
N GLY A 28 -46.30 -21.41 45.08
CA GLY A 28 -44.89 -21.80 45.10
C GLY A 28 -44.34 -22.21 43.72
N PHE A 29 -45.12 -23.03 43.00
CA PHE A 29 -44.76 -23.39 41.60
C PHE A 29 -44.76 -22.19 40.66
N ALA A 30 -45.74 -21.31 40.77
CA ALA A 30 -45.82 -20.09 39.93
C ALA A 30 -44.64 -19.18 40.15
N VAL A 31 -44.15 -19.00 41.40
CA VAL A 31 -42.97 -18.21 41.72
C VAL A 31 -41.71 -18.86 41.13
N VAL A 32 -41.52 -20.16 41.26
CA VAL A 32 -40.37 -20.90 40.69
C VAL A 32 -40.38 -20.78 39.16
N LEU A 33 -41.52 -20.98 38.52
CA LEU A 33 -41.70 -20.84 37.07
C LEU A 33 -41.40 -19.39 36.59
N ALA A 34 -41.86 -18.40 37.35
CA ALA A 34 -41.61 -16.98 37.03
C ALA A 34 -40.10 -16.67 37.13
N ILE A 35 -39.40 -17.12 38.18
CA ILE A 35 -37.98 -16.96 38.32
C ILE A 35 -37.23 -17.67 37.18
N SER A 36 -37.62 -18.90 36.85
CA SER A 36 -37.03 -19.64 35.73
C SER A 36 -37.22 -18.93 34.39
N ALA A 37 -38.41 -18.43 34.14
CA ALA A 37 -38.70 -17.65 32.90
C ALA A 37 -37.92 -16.37 32.82
N ILE A 38 -37.79 -15.61 33.90
CA ILE A 38 -36.97 -14.42 34.00
C ILE A 38 -35.48 -14.77 33.77
N SER A 39 -34.98 -15.81 34.44
CA SER A 39 -33.58 -16.24 34.25
C SER A 39 -33.28 -16.67 32.82
N MET A 40 -34.23 -17.39 32.18
CA MET A 40 -34.12 -17.79 30.78
C MET A 40 -34.15 -16.60 29.83
N GLY A 41 -34.98 -15.60 30.10
CA GLY A 41 -35.07 -14.36 29.36
C GLY A 41 -33.74 -13.58 29.40
N PHE A 42 -33.13 -13.43 30.60
CA PHE A 42 -31.84 -12.76 30.74
C PHE A 42 -30.69 -13.55 30.07
N ALA A 43 -30.70 -14.89 30.20
CA ALA A 43 -29.72 -15.72 29.50
C ALA A 43 -29.84 -15.56 27.98
N TYR A 44 -31.03 -15.58 27.44
CA TYR A 44 -31.28 -15.39 26.00
C TYR A 44 -30.78 -14.03 25.49
N LEU A 45 -31.09 -12.94 26.20
CA LEU A 45 -30.59 -11.60 25.87
C LEU A 45 -29.07 -11.48 25.99
N GLY A 46 -28.49 -12.11 27.01
CA GLY A 46 -27.03 -12.16 27.20
C GLY A 46 -26.32 -12.91 26.08
N PHE A 47 -26.84 -14.08 25.68
CA PHE A 47 -26.31 -14.83 24.54
C PHE A 47 -26.45 -14.08 23.22
N GLY A 48 -27.53 -13.33 23.01
CA GLY A 48 -27.70 -12.46 21.85
C GLY A 48 -26.58 -11.43 21.75
N ARG A 49 -26.31 -10.71 22.83
CA ARG A 49 -25.22 -9.71 22.87
C ARG A 49 -23.82 -10.32 22.61
N VAL A 50 -23.57 -11.49 23.19
CA VAL A 50 -22.31 -12.21 22.96
C VAL A 50 -22.19 -12.64 21.50
N SER A 51 -23.29 -13.14 20.91
CA SER A 51 -23.33 -13.51 19.48
C SER A 51 -23.02 -12.33 18.57
N ASP A 52 -23.62 -11.17 18.84
CA ASP A 52 -23.41 -9.94 18.08
C ASP A 52 -21.94 -9.46 18.23
N GLY A 53 -21.38 -9.52 19.44
CA GLY A 53 -19.97 -9.20 19.71
C GLY A 53 -18.99 -10.10 18.95
N VAL A 54 -19.28 -11.42 18.92
CA VAL A 54 -18.47 -12.39 18.16
C VAL A 54 -18.57 -12.14 16.65
N ALA A 55 -19.76 -11.78 16.15
CA ALA A 55 -19.94 -11.44 14.74
C ALA A 55 -19.15 -10.18 14.37
N ALA A 56 -19.21 -9.14 15.19
CA ALA A 56 -18.42 -7.90 15.01
C ALA A 56 -16.92 -8.17 15.06
N TYR A 57 -16.46 -8.99 16.00
CA TYR A 57 -15.05 -9.41 16.10
C TYR A 57 -14.58 -10.14 14.83
N ARG A 58 -15.38 -11.11 14.34
CA ARG A 58 -15.04 -11.84 13.10
C ARG A 58 -14.97 -10.91 11.90
N ALA A 59 -15.87 -9.95 11.77
CA ALA A 59 -15.83 -8.95 10.72
C ALA A 59 -14.52 -8.12 10.79
N SER A 60 -14.12 -7.67 11.99
CA SER A 60 -12.88 -6.94 12.21
C SER A 60 -11.62 -7.76 11.89
N VAL A 61 -11.61 -9.06 12.22
CA VAL A 61 -10.51 -9.97 11.85
C VAL A 61 -10.42 -10.12 10.33
N SER A 62 -11.54 -10.32 9.63
CA SER A 62 -11.56 -10.41 8.16
C SER A 62 -11.04 -9.13 7.50
N GLU A 63 -11.42 -7.95 8.01
CA GLU A 63 -10.91 -6.68 7.50
C GLU A 63 -9.41 -6.50 7.80
N SER A 64 -8.91 -7.07 8.91
CA SER A 64 -7.46 -7.11 9.21
C SER A 64 -6.69 -7.96 8.21
N ASP A 65 -7.26 -9.09 7.78
CA ASP A 65 -6.66 -9.95 6.76
C ASP A 65 -6.54 -9.22 5.41
N PHE A 66 -7.56 -8.44 5.03
CA PHE A 66 -7.48 -7.59 3.83
C PHE A 66 -6.39 -6.53 3.96
N ALA A 67 -6.26 -5.88 5.13
CA ALA A 67 -5.22 -4.89 5.36
C ALA A 67 -3.81 -5.49 5.29
N GLN A 68 -3.61 -6.69 5.83
CA GLN A 68 -2.34 -7.41 5.75
C GLN A 68 -2.02 -7.84 4.31
N ASN A 69 -3.03 -8.28 3.56
CA ASN A 69 -2.86 -8.62 2.15
C ASN A 69 -2.43 -7.40 1.33
N ILE A 70 -3.11 -6.26 1.49
CA ILE A 70 -2.72 -5.00 0.85
C ILE A 70 -1.27 -4.63 1.20
N ASP A 71 -0.88 -4.73 2.46
CA ASP A 71 0.48 -4.38 2.91
C ASP A 71 1.55 -5.28 2.24
N ARG A 72 1.29 -6.58 2.15
CA ARG A 72 2.17 -7.54 1.48
C ARG A 72 2.33 -7.22 -0.01
N GLU A 73 1.23 -7.03 -0.73
CA GLU A 73 1.27 -6.72 -2.15
C GLU A 73 1.89 -5.34 -2.42
N LEU A 74 1.67 -4.36 -1.53
CA LEU A 74 2.31 -3.05 -1.59
C LEU A 74 3.84 -3.15 -1.46
N ILE A 75 4.33 -3.92 -0.50
CA ILE A 75 5.77 -4.14 -0.32
C ILE A 75 6.36 -4.79 -1.57
N SER A 76 5.69 -5.79 -2.13
CA SER A 76 6.11 -6.48 -3.35
C SER A 76 6.18 -5.54 -4.54
N TYR A 77 5.10 -4.80 -4.82
CA TYR A 77 5.04 -3.86 -5.94
C TYR A 77 6.12 -2.78 -5.85
N ARG A 78 6.29 -2.18 -4.68
CA ARG A 78 7.33 -1.16 -4.46
C ARG A 78 8.74 -1.69 -4.71
N ALA A 79 9.03 -2.90 -4.22
CA ALA A 79 10.35 -3.51 -4.42
C ALA A 79 10.63 -3.75 -5.90
N LEU A 80 9.67 -4.29 -6.63
CA LEU A 80 9.78 -4.56 -8.06
C LEU A 80 9.83 -3.29 -8.90
N ALA A 81 9.02 -2.27 -8.58
CA ALA A 81 9.07 -0.98 -9.25
C ALA A 81 10.43 -0.30 -9.08
N ARG A 82 10.98 -0.28 -7.86
CA ARG A 82 12.36 0.23 -7.62
C ARG A 82 13.42 -0.56 -8.36
N TYR A 83 13.26 -1.88 -8.42
CA TYR A 83 14.20 -2.73 -9.14
C TYR A 83 14.18 -2.42 -10.64
N TYR A 84 13.00 -2.22 -11.23
CA TYR A 84 12.87 -1.75 -12.61
C TYR A 84 13.50 -0.36 -12.84
N VAL A 85 13.28 0.59 -11.93
CA VAL A 85 13.92 1.92 -12.02
C VAL A 85 15.44 1.78 -12.11
N ALA A 86 16.02 0.86 -11.34
CA ALA A 86 17.48 0.64 -11.35
C ALA A 86 17.97 -0.11 -12.60
N THR A 87 17.23 -1.11 -13.09
CA THR A 87 17.70 -2.00 -14.15
C THR A 87 17.24 -1.58 -15.55
N GLY A 88 16.03 -1.02 -15.66
CA GLY A 88 15.39 -0.70 -16.94
C GLY A 88 15.00 -1.91 -17.79
N LYS A 89 15.13 -3.14 -17.26
CA LYS A 89 14.87 -4.37 -18.04
C LYS A 89 13.38 -4.61 -18.20
N GLU A 90 12.98 -5.01 -19.40
CA GLU A 90 11.56 -5.25 -19.74
C GLU A 90 10.91 -6.36 -18.88
N ASP A 91 11.66 -7.39 -18.49
CA ASP A 91 11.13 -8.44 -17.62
C ASP A 91 10.86 -7.93 -16.19
N ASP A 92 11.68 -6.98 -15.71
CA ASP A 92 11.46 -6.34 -14.42
C ASP A 92 10.24 -5.40 -14.46
N ALA A 93 9.99 -4.73 -15.61
CA ALA A 93 8.77 -3.97 -15.84
C ALA A 93 7.52 -4.86 -15.77
N LYS A 94 7.56 -6.02 -16.45
CA LYS A 94 6.45 -7.00 -16.43
C LYS A 94 6.18 -7.51 -15.01
N ALA A 95 7.24 -7.81 -14.25
CA ALA A 95 7.11 -8.25 -12.86
C ALA A 95 6.46 -7.17 -11.98
N ALA A 96 6.88 -5.91 -12.14
CA ALA A 96 6.30 -4.78 -11.41
C ALA A 96 4.83 -4.56 -11.79
N LEU A 97 4.46 -4.62 -13.07
CA LEU A 97 3.07 -4.48 -13.53
C LEU A 97 2.18 -5.64 -13.06
N ALA A 98 2.71 -6.86 -12.95
CA ALA A 98 1.98 -7.98 -12.38
C ALA A 98 1.68 -7.75 -10.87
N ALA A 99 2.67 -7.25 -10.12
CA ALA A 99 2.48 -6.88 -8.72
C ALA A 99 1.52 -5.70 -8.52
N GLU A 100 1.51 -4.73 -9.46
CA GLU A 100 0.51 -3.65 -9.51
C GLU A 100 -0.91 -4.23 -9.61
N GLY A 101 -1.13 -5.19 -10.51
CA GLY A 101 -2.39 -5.89 -10.66
C GLY A 101 -2.83 -6.60 -9.38
N ALA A 102 -1.91 -7.32 -8.73
CA ALA A 102 -2.19 -8.01 -7.46
C ALA A 102 -2.58 -7.03 -6.33
N LEU A 103 -1.87 -5.90 -6.20
CA LEU A 103 -2.21 -4.87 -5.22
C LEU A 103 -3.57 -4.21 -5.53
N LYS A 104 -3.85 -3.93 -6.80
CA LYS A 104 -5.16 -3.42 -7.22
C LYS A 104 -6.29 -4.35 -6.81
N ASP A 105 -6.14 -5.65 -7.09
CA ASP A 105 -7.14 -6.66 -6.74
C ASP A 105 -7.34 -6.76 -5.22
N ALA A 106 -6.27 -6.66 -4.42
CA ALA A 106 -6.34 -6.65 -2.97
C ALA A 106 -7.11 -5.42 -2.44
N ILE A 107 -6.86 -4.23 -3.01
CA ILE A 107 -7.58 -3.00 -2.67
C ILE A 107 -9.06 -3.11 -3.05
N ASP A 108 -9.36 -3.57 -4.27
CA ASP A 108 -10.72 -3.73 -4.77
C ASP A 108 -11.53 -4.74 -3.92
N GLN A 109 -10.91 -5.84 -3.50
CA GLN A 109 -11.52 -6.82 -2.59
C GLN A 109 -11.78 -6.21 -1.21
N SER A 110 -10.84 -5.45 -0.67
CA SER A 110 -11.03 -4.74 0.58
C SER A 110 -12.20 -3.75 0.50
N MET A 111 -12.28 -2.96 -0.58
CA MET A 111 -13.38 -2.00 -0.80
C MET A 111 -14.75 -2.68 -0.86
N LYS A 112 -14.85 -3.87 -1.48
CA LYS A 112 -16.11 -4.63 -1.61
C LYS A 112 -16.58 -5.24 -0.30
N ASN A 113 -15.64 -5.65 0.57
CA ASN A 113 -15.94 -6.43 1.76
C ASN A 113 -15.93 -5.59 3.06
N THR A 114 -15.44 -4.35 3.00
CA THR A 114 -15.45 -3.43 4.14
C THR A 114 -16.83 -2.81 4.30
N THR A 115 -17.48 -3.09 5.44
CA THR A 115 -18.82 -2.58 5.76
C THR A 115 -18.80 -1.32 6.63
N ASN A 116 -17.71 -1.09 7.36
CA ASN A 116 -17.54 0.09 8.20
C ASN A 116 -17.24 1.33 7.35
N PRO A 117 -18.09 2.40 7.39
CA PRO A 117 -17.91 3.59 6.56
C PRO A 117 -16.58 4.33 6.79
N ALA A 118 -16.09 4.36 8.03
CA ALA A 118 -14.81 5.02 8.35
C ALA A 118 -13.64 4.28 7.69
N ARG A 119 -13.64 2.95 7.74
CA ARG A 119 -12.63 2.12 7.09
C ARG A 119 -12.74 2.15 5.58
N LEU A 120 -13.95 2.16 5.02
CA LEU A 120 -14.15 2.34 3.59
C LEU A 120 -13.52 3.64 3.10
N ASN A 121 -13.63 4.73 3.87
CA ASN A 121 -12.95 5.98 3.56
C ASN A 121 -11.42 5.84 3.60
N GLN A 122 -10.86 5.05 4.52
CA GLN A 122 -9.42 4.79 4.60
C GLN A 122 -8.93 3.97 3.40
N VAL A 123 -9.64 2.91 3.02
CA VAL A 123 -9.32 2.10 1.82
C VAL A 123 -9.45 2.95 0.55
N THR A 124 -10.47 3.81 0.46
CA THR A 124 -10.65 4.74 -0.67
C THR A 124 -9.49 5.73 -0.76
N ARG A 125 -9.00 6.24 0.36
CA ARG A 125 -7.82 7.09 0.40
C ARG A 125 -6.58 6.33 -0.07
N LEU A 126 -6.36 5.12 0.43
CA LEU A 126 -5.26 4.26 0.01
C LEU A 126 -5.32 3.96 -1.49
N SER A 127 -6.50 3.68 -2.04
CA SER A 127 -6.72 3.49 -3.49
C SER A 127 -6.31 4.72 -4.30
N ARG A 128 -6.59 5.93 -3.80
CA ARG A 128 -6.18 7.19 -4.48
C ARG A 128 -4.68 7.35 -4.52
N GLU A 129 -4.00 7.12 -3.40
CA GLU A 129 -2.53 7.18 -3.32
C GLU A 129 -1.89 6.10 -4.20
N PHE A 130 -2.47 4.90 -4.24
CA PHE A 130 -2.05 3.84 -5.15
C PHE A 130 -2.15 4.27 -6.61
N HIS A 131 -3.26 4.87 -7.05
CA HIS A 131 -3.41 5.36 -8.42
C HIS A 131 -2.42 6.47 -8.76
N ALA A 132 -2.07 7.33 -7.81
CA ALA A 132 -1.03 8.34 -8.01
C ALA A 132 0.33 7.66 -8.26
N PHE A 133 0.69 6.67 -7.46
CA PHE A 133 1.93 5.90 -7.62
C PHE A 133 1.99 5.16 -8.95
N THR A 134 0.90 4.49 -9.37
CA THR A 134 0.87 3.74 -10.64
C THR A 134 1.05 4.66 -11.84
N LYS A 135 0.50 5.88 -11.78
CA LYS A 135 0.71 6.87 -12.83
C LYS A 135 2.18 7.28 -12.94
N ILE A 136 2.81 7.61 -11.81
CA ILE A 136 4.24 7.97 -11.79
C ILE A 136 5.08 6.80 -12.33
N PHE A 137 4.79 5.57 -11.89
CA PHE A 137 5.49 4.39 -12.39
C PHE A 137 5.31 4.16 -13.89
N ALA A 138 4.11 4.37 -14.42
CA ALA A 138 3.83 4.29 -15.85
C ALA A 138 4.65 5.33 -16.66
N ASP A 139 4.79 6.54 -16.12
CA ASP A 139 5.62 7.58 -16.72
C ASP A 139 7.10 7.17 -16.71
N VAL A 140 7.62 6.57 -15.63
CA VAL A 140 8.98 6.00 -15.57
C VAL A 140 9.17 4.91 -16.64
N VAL A 141 8.22 3.99 -16.76
CA VAL A 141 8.28 2.91 -17.78
C VAL A 141 8.34 3.49 -19.18
N LYS A 142 7.50 4.48 -19.45
CA LYS A 142 7.47 5.19 -20.75
C LYS A 142 8.80 5.86 -21.05
N THR A 143 9.31 6.67 -20.13
CA THR A 143 10.56 7.44 -20.34
C THR A 143 11.77 6.52 -20.52
N LYS A 144 11.84 5.39 -19.78
CA LYS A 144 12.90 4.40 -19.98
C LYS A 144 12.81 3.68 -21.33
N ARG A 145 11.61 3.29 -21.77
CA ARG A 145 11.39 2.70 -23.10
C ARG A 145 11.74 3.69 -24.22
N ASP A 146 11.35 4.95 -24.08
CA ASP A 146 11.71 6.01 -25.02
C ASP A 146 13.24 6.18 -25.07
N SER A 147 13.92 6.10 -23.93
CA SER A 147 15.38 6.15 -23.85
C SER A 147 16.04 4.98 -24.60
N GLU A 148 15.52 3.78 -24.46
CA GLU A 148 16.02 2.61 -25.18
C GLU A 148 15.86 2.78 -26.70
N LEU A 149 14.70 3.23 -27.15
CA LEU A 149 14.43 3.52 -28.57
C LEU A 149 15.34 4.63 -29.11
N ILE A 150 15.57 5.71 -28.37
CA ILE A 150 16.47 6.79 -28.76
C ILE A 150 17.91 6.27 -28.84
N SER A 151 18.34 5.49 -27.87
CA SER A 151 19.68 4.91 -27.83
C SER A 151 19.94 4.04 -29.06
N GLN A 152 19.04 3.11 -29.36
CA GLN A 152 19.21 2.15 -30.47
C GLN A 152 19.01 2.81 -31.84
N ASN A 153 17.92 3.54 -32.05
CA ASN A 153 17.50 3.99 -33.37
C ASN A 153 18.05 5.36 -33.77
N GLN A 154 18.47 6.19 -32.80
CA GLN A 154 18.99 7.53 -33.10
C GLN A 154 20.47 7.65 -32.76
N LEU A 155 20.88 7.41 -31.50
CA LEU A 155 22.26 7.61 -31.07
C LEU A 155 23.23 6.65 -31.74
N MET A 156 22.98 5.35 -31.66
CA MET A 156 23.85 4.34 -32.29
C MET A 156 23.88 4.48 -33.82
N ARG A 157 22.74 4.76 -34.42
CA ARG A 157 22.65 4.93 -35.87
C ARG A 157 23.45 6.15 -36.35
N SER A 158 23.22 7.34 -35.75
CA SER A 158 23.93 8.54 -36.12
C SER A 158 25.43 8.44 -35.85
N GLY A 159 25.82 7.78 -34.74
CA GLY A 159 27.21 7.50 -34.43
C GLY A 159 27.91 6.62 -35.45
N ASN A 160 27.24 5.54 -35.91
CA ASN A 160 27.76 4.65 -36.96
C ASN A 160 27.85 5.37 -38.33
N LEU A 161 26.85 6.17 -38.67
CA LEU A 161 26.86 6.96 -39.89
C LEU A 161 27.96 8.03 -39.87
N LEU A 162 28.17 8.68 -38.74
CA LEU A 162 29.27 9.64 -38.57
C LEU A 162 30.63 8.97 -38.80
N ARG A 163 30.87 7.80 -38.20
CA ARG A 163 32.11 7.03 -38.41
C ARG A 163 32.32 6.70 -39.90
N TYR A 164 31.26 6.18 -40.53
CA TYR A 164 31.31 5.85 -41.95
C TYR A 164 31.66 7.10 -42.81
N LYS A 165 31.01 8.24 -42.54
CA LYS A 165 31.28 9.49 -43.28
C LYS A 165 32.72 10.00 -43.03
N LEU A 166 33.27 9.85 -41.84
CA LEU A 166 34.65 10.21 -41.52
C LEU A 166 35.67 9.29 -42.22
N ASP A 167 35.36 8.00 -42.29
CA ASP A 167 36.25 7.00 -42.97
C ASP A 167 36.22 7.20 -44.50
N ASP A 168 35.10 7.60 -45.07
CA ASP A 168 34.90 7.81 -46.50
C ASP A 168 35.43 9.21 -46.98
N LEU A 169 35.66 10.16 -46.05
CA LEU A 169 36.02 11.51 -46.36
C LEU A 169 37.29 11.63 -47.26
N PRO A 170 38.36 10.83 -47.02
CA PRO A 170 39.55 10.87 -47.91
C PRO A 170 39.26 10.39 -49.34
N SER A 171 38.26 9.59 -49.59
CA SER A 171 37.91 9.06 -50.93
C SER A 171 37.41 10.18 -51.89
N GLY A 172 36.98 11.33 -51.34
CA GLY A 172 36.63 12.52 -52.11
C GLY A 172 37.75 13.36 -52.59
N VAL A 173 39.01 13.06 -52.20
CA VAL A 173 40.19 13.87 -52.52
C VAL A 173 40.77 13.46 -53.86
N GLU A 174 40.91 14.43 -54.79
CA GLU A 174 41.51 14.23 -56.11
C GLU A 174 42.99 14.61 -56.16
N ASP A 175 43.44 15.51 -55.27
CA ASP A 175 44.84 15.95 -55.18
C ASP A 175 45.66 15.10 -54.19
N ASP A 176 46.63 14.35 -54.65
CA ASP A 176 47.51 13.51 -53.82
C ASP A 176 48.23 14.33 -52.72
N SER A 177 48.50 15.62 -52.95
CA SER A 177 49.17 16.48 -51.97
C SER A 177 48.26 16.79 -50.77
N ALA A 178 46.94 16.89 -50.97
CA ALA A 178 45.96 17.14 -49.95
C ALA A 178 45.51 15.84 -49.22
N LEU A 179 45.60 14.68 -49.87
CA LEU A 179 45.10 13.38 -49.39
C LEU A 179 45.67 13.02 -48.00
N ALA A 180 47.00 13.19 -47.82
CA ALA A 180 47.64 12.85 -46.54
C ALA A 180 47.13 13.76 -45.39
N ALA A 181 46.95 15.04 -45.63
CA ALA A 181 46.48 16.01 -44.64
C ALA A 181 45.00 15.75 -44.24
N ILE A 182 44.13 15.51 -45.23
CA ILE A 182 42.70 15.21 -45.00
C ILE A 182 42.54 13.87 -44.30
N THR A 183 43.29 12.84 -44.69
CA THR A 183 43.29 11.53 -44.01
C THR A 183 43.70 11.66 -42.55
N LEU A 184 44.75 12.42 -42.21
CA LEU A 184 45.18 12.65 -40.85
C LEU A 184 44.14 13.41 -40.04
N ALA A 185 43.53 14.45 -40.62
CA ALA A 185 42.53 15.27 -40.00
C ALA A 185 41.26 14.43 -39.70
N SER A 186 40.77 13.65 -40.69
CA SER A 186 39.63 12.73 -40.53
C SER A 186 39.86 11.70 -39.40
N LYS A 187 41.04 11.06 -39.35
CA LYS A 187 41.39 10.12 -38.26
C LYS A 187 41.45 10.81 -36.90
N LYS A 188 41.88 12.08 -36.82
CA LYS A 188 41.85 12.83 -35.56
C LYS A 188 40.42 13.10 -35.11
N VAL A 189 39.50 13.50 -36.01
CA VAL A 189 38.10 13.67 -35.68
C VAL A 189 37.47 12.34 -35.21
N ALA A 190 37.73 11.25 -35.94
CA ALA A 190 37.23 9.91 -35.58
C ALA A 190 37.71 9.47 -34.17
N ALA A 191 38.96 9.71 -33.81
CA ALA A 191 39.51 9.39 -32.49
C ALA A 191 38.85 10.23 -31.38
N LEU A 192 38.64 11.52 -31.60
CA LEU A 192 37.90 12.39 -30.68
C LEU A 192 36.44 11.95 -30.50
N PHE A 193 35.78 11.60 -31.60
CA PHE A 193 34.42 11.08 -31.56
C PHE A 193 34.34 9.74 -30.82
N GLN A 194 35.28 8.83 -31.03
CA GLN A 194 35.34 7.54 -30.33
C GLN A 194 35.39 7.75 -28.81
N THR A 195 36.20 8.73 -28.35
CA THR A 195 36.28 9.07 -26.93
C THR A 195 34.95 9.64 -26.41
N ALA A 196 34.29 10.52 -27.14
CA ALA A 196 32.99 11.05 -26.78
C ALA A 196 31.91 9.97 -26.76
N ALA A 197 31.92 9.06 -27.73
CA ALA A 197 30.97 7.95 -27.83
C ALA A 197 31.17 6.93 -26.69
N ALA A 198 32.42 6.67 -26.26
CA ALA A 198 32.70 5.82 -25.10
C ALA A 198 32.10 6.42 -23.80
N LEU A 199 32.27 7.74 -23.59
CA LEU A 199 31.63 8.43 -22.45
C LEU A 199 30.10 8.40 -22.54
N ALA A 200 29.52 8.61 -23.72
CA ALA A 200 28.08 8.50 -23.92
C ALA A 200 27.56 7.08 -23.62
N SER A 201 28.29 6.05 -24.05
CA SER A 201 27.96 4.66 -23.72
C SER A 201 28.05 4.37 -22.21
N THR A 202 29.05 4.91 -21.53
CA THR A 202 29.18 4.79 -20.06
C THR A 202 28.03 5.49 -19.35
N PHE A 203 27.61 6.66 -19.84
CA PHE A 203 26.42 7.38 -19.33
C PHE A 203 25.14 6.55 -19.48
N ILE A 204 24.93 5.92 -20.63
CA ILE A 204 23.71 5.11 -20.89
C ILE A 204 23.61 3.92 -19.91
N VAL A 205 24.76 3.40 -19.44
CA VAL A 205 24.81 2.28 -18.50
C VAL A 205 24.56 2.70 -17.06
N ASN A 206 25.18 3.81 -16.62
CA ASN A 206 25.19 4.21 -15.21
C ASN A 206 24.37 5.48 -14.91
N PHE A 207 23.90 6.19 -15.94
CA PHE A 207 23.14 7.44 -15.84
C PHE A 207 23.84 8.57 -15.06
N ASP A 208 25.19 8.52 -14.97
CA ASP A 208 25.97 9.54 -14.28
C ASP A 208 26.00 10.85 -15.06
N GLN A 209 25.41 11.90 -14.50
CA GLN A 209 25.29 13.23 -15.12
C GLN A 209 26.68 13.87 -15.35
N SER A 210 27.69 13.55 -14.56
CA SER A 210 29.06 14.05 -14.73
C SER A 210 29.72 13.45 -15.97
N VAL A 211 29.45 12.17 -16.24
CA VAL A 211 29.91 11.46 -17.44
C VAL A 211 29.19 12.01 -18.67
N ALA A 212 27.88 12.28 -18.57
CA ALA A 212 27.11 12.93 -19.62
C ALA A 212 27.68 14.31 -19.99
N ALA A 213 27.95 15.15 -18.99
CA ALA A 213 28.56 16.46 -19.20
C ALA A 213 29.92 16.34 -19.89
N SER A 214 30.75 15.35 -19.52
CA SER A 214 32.03 15.06 -20.14
C SER A 214 31.88 14.62 -21.59
N ALA A 215 30.87 13.79 -21.91
CA ALA A 215 30.56 13.38 -23.29
C ALA A 215 30.18 14.60 -24.15
N VAL A 216 29.27 15.46 -23.66
CA VAL A 216 28.84 16.69 -24.34
C VAL A 216 30.02 17.63 -24.57
N ALA A 217 30.90 17.81 -23.58
CA ALA A 217 32.10 18.64 -23.74
C ALA A 217 33.04 18.09 -24.81
N ARG A 218 33.23 16.75 -24.87
CA ARG A 218 34.05 16.12 -25.93
C ARG A 218 33.46 16.29 -27.32
N LEU A 219 32.14 16.23 -27.49
CA LEU A 219 31.49 16.46 -28.76
C LEU A 219 31.72 17.87 -29.30
N LYS A 220 31.94 18.88 -28.45
CA LYS A 220 32.35 20.24 -28.91
C LYS A 220 33.72 20.22 -29.56
N PHE A 221 34.67 19.41 -29.03
CA PHE A 221 35.98 19.28 -29.67
C PHE A 221 35.90 18.50 -30.99
N VAL A 222 35.00 17.52 -31.11
CA VAL A 222 34.72 16.81 -32.37
C VAL A 222 34.24 17.80 -33.43
N ASP A 223 33.28 18.67 -33.09
CA ASP A 223 32.73 19.68 -33.97
C ASP A 223 33.81 20.66 -34.45
N ALA A 224 34.58 21.23 -33.53
CA ALA A 224 35.67 22.12 -33.87
C ALA A 224 36.75 21.46 -34.76
N ALA A 225 37.08 20.21 -34.50
CA ALA A 225 38.05 19.45 -35.30
C ALA A 225 37.51 19.13 -36.72
N LEU A 226 36.18 18.82 -36.81
CA LEU A 226 35.52 18.57 -38.11
C LEU A 226 35.51 19.82 -38.97
N GLN A 227 35.21 20.99 -38.39
CA GLN A 227 35.21 22.28 -39.08
C GLN A 227 36.62 22.76 -39.50
N ALA A 228 37.65 22.24 -38.84
CA ALA A 228 39.05 22.57 -39.14
C ALA A 228 39.65 21.75 -40.29
N ILE A 229 38.91 20.77 -40.86
CA ILE A 229 39.35 20.01 -42.04
C ILE A 229 39.38 20.94 -43.27
N PRO A 230 40.46 20.96 -44.04
CA PRO A 230 40.48 21.73 -45.29
C PRO A 230 39.38 21.30 -46.25
N ALA A 231 38.62 22.26 -46.82
CA ALA A 231 37.46 22.00 -47.63
C ALA A 231 37.56 22.67 -49.03
N ASP A 232 38.78 22.66 -49.55
CA ASP A 232 39.06 23.33 -50.84
C ASP A 232 38.40 22.61 -52.03
N GLU A 233 38.16 21.30 -51.89
CA GLU A 233 37.50 20.49 -52.90
C GLU A 233 35.98 20.39 -52.61
N PRO A 234 35.10 20.57 -53.64
CA PRO A 234 33.64 20.52 -53.42
C PRO A 234 33.14 19.19 -52.85
N LYS A 235 33.73 18.06 -53.23
CA LYS A 235 33.37 16.72 -52.71
C LYS A 235 33.72 16.60 -51.22
N VAL A 236 34.89 17.07 -50.82
CA VAL A 236 35.33 17.09 -49.42
C VAL A 236 34.43 18.02 -48.59
N ALA A 237 34.14 19.22 -49.11
CA ALA A 237 33.24 20.13 -48.45
C ALA A 237 31.84 19.55 -48.22
N GLN A 238 31.29 18.80 -49.17
CA GLN A 238 30.01 18.14 -49.04
C GLN A 238 30.08 16.99 -48.02
N ALA A 239 31.16 16.17 -48.04
CA ALA A 239 31.35 15.09 -47.08
C ALA A 239 31.47 15.61 -45.61
N ILE A 240 32.14 16.75 -45.39
CA ILE A 240 32.21 17.42 -44.09
C ILE A 240 30.80 17.86 -43.64
N LYS A 241 29.99 18.45 -44.54
CA LYS A 241 28.59 18.82 -44.20
C LYS A 241 27.77 17.62 -43.84
N ASP A 242 27.87 16.52 -44.57
CA ASP A 242 27.18 15.28 -44.29
C ASP A 242 27.58 14.70 -42.93
N ALA A 243 28.88 14.71 -42.59
CA ALA A 243 29.40 14.31 -41.28
C ALA A 243 28.87 15.23 -40.17
N ALA A 244 28.84 16.54 -40.38
CA ALA A 244 28.30 17.51 -39.43
C ALA A 244 26.81 17.27 -39.13
N VAL A 245 26.00 16.91 -40.12
CA VAL A 245 24.61 16.51 -39.92
C VAL A 245 24.51 15.31 -38.98
N GLN A 246 25.32 14.28 -39.18
CA GLN A 246 25.29 13.10 -38.32
C GLN A 246 25.78 13.40 -36.91
N LEU A 247 26.78 14.27 -36.74
CA LEU A 247 27.24 14.71 -35.43
C LEU A 247 26.13 15.49 -34.68
N GLU A 248 25.39 16.32 -35.36
CA GLU A 248 24.27 17.08 -34.78
C GLU A 248 23.11 16.13 -34.36
N GLU A 249 22.76 15.14 -35.19
CA GLU A 249 21.77 14.12 -34.83
C GLU A 249 22.22 13.30 -33.63
N TYR A 250 23.52 12.95 -33.54
CA TYR A 250 24.09 12.29 -32.38
C TYR A 250 23.95 13.15 -31.10
N ARG A 251 24.28 14.45 -31.21
CA ARG A 251 24.16 15.39 -30.08
C ARG A 251 22.74 15.55 -29.60
N LYS A 252 21.78 15.67 -30.52
CA LYS A 252 20.34 15.73 -30.21
C LYS A 252 19.86 14.48 -29.51
N ALA A 253 20.25 13.32 -30.00
CA ALA A 253 19.89 12.04 -29.37
C ALA A 253 20.49 11.92 -27.96
N LEU A 254 21.77 12.29 -27.79
CA LEU A 254 22.40 12.28 -26.46
C LEU A 254 21.74 13.28 -25.48
N SER A 255 21.40 14.49 -25.95
CA SER A 255 20.67 15.47 -25.14
C SER A 255 19.34 14.94 -24.65
N LYS A 256 18.54 14.31 -25.51
CA LYS A 256 17.27 13.69 -25.12
C LYS A 256 17.46 12.58 -24.09
N LEU A 257 18.50 11.76 -24.22
CA LEU A 257 18.81 10.72 -23.24
C LEU A 257 19.19 11.32 -21.88
N ILE A 258 19.91 12.43 -21.87
CA ILE A 258 20.26 13.17 -20.64
C ILE A 258 18.99 13.74 -19.98
N ASP A 259 18.10 14.33 -20.77
CA ASP A 259 16.85 14.91 -20.27
C ASP A 259 15.92 13.80 -19.72
N ASN A 260 15.79 12.68 -20.43
CA ASN A 260 15.04 11.52 -19.96
C ASN A 260 15.63 10.94 -18.66
N ALA A 261 16.97 10.90 -18.52
CA ALA A 261 17.58 10.43 -17.28
C ALA A 261 17.23 11.34 -16.10
N LYS A 262 17.24 12.66 -16.28
CA LYS A 262 16.80 13.62 -15.26
C LYS A 262 15.33 13.45 -14.91
N GLU A 263 14.47 13.27 -15.92
CA GLU A 263 13.04 13.01 -15.69
C GLU A 263 12.81 11.73 -14.86
N VAL A 264 13.55 10.65 -15.14
CA VAL A 264 13.49 9.41 -14.33
C VAL A 264 13.96 9.67 -12.91
N ASP A 265 14.99 10.48 -12.68
CA ASP A 265 15.43 10.85 -11.33
C ASP A 265 14.35 11.65 -10.57
N GLU A 266 13.71 12.62 -11.22
CA GLU A 266 12.59 13.41 -10.66
C GLU A 266 11.39 12.50 -10.33
N LEU A 267 10.96 11.66 -11.28
CA LEU A 267 9.89 10.69 -11.08
C LEU A 267 10.21 9.69 -9.96
N SER A 268 11.49 9.34 -9.77
CA SER A 268 11.93 8.44 -8.68
C SER A 268 11.77 9.09 -7.30
N ILE A 269 11.97 10.40 -7.21
CA ILE A 269 11.70 11.18 -5.98
C ILE A 269 10.20 11.23 -5.73
N GLU A 270 9.38 11.53 -6.74
CA GLU A 270 7.92 11.52 -6.61
C GLU A 270 7.37 10.14 -6.22
N MET A 271 7.95 9.06 -6.77
CA MET A 271 7.62 7.68 -6.35
C MET A 271 7.94 7.44 -4.87
N ALA A 272 9.05 7.97 -4.36
CA ALA A 272 9.41 7.84 -2.95
C ALA A 272 8.40 8.56 -2.05
N ASP A 273 7.99 9.77 -2.41
CA ASP A 273 6.99 10.57 -1.68
C ASP A 273 5.61 9.91 -1.71
N SER A 274 5.17 9.48 -2.89
CA SER A 274 3.91 8.74 -3.04
C SER A 274 3.92 7.43 -2.24
N THR A 275 5.06 6.73 -2.22
CA THR A 275 5.28 5.56 -1.37
C THR A 275 5.09 5.88 0.12
N ALA A 276 5.66 6.99 0.60
CA ALA A 276 5.50 7.41 2.00
C ALA A 276 4.04 7.72 2.34
N ALA A 277 3.29 8.34 1.41
CA ALA A 277 1.87 8.62 1.56
C ALA A 277 1.03 7.32 1.66
N ILE A 278 1.28 6.35 0.78
CA ILE A 278 0.62 5.03 0.80
C ILE A 278 0.91 4.30 2.12
N MET A 279 2.18 4.27 2.55
CA MET A 279 2.56 3.63 3.81
C MET A 279 1.89 4.28 5.01
N LYS A 280 1.80 5.60 5.03
CA LYS A 280 1.10 6.34 6.08
C LYS A 280 -0.39 5.96 6.12
N ALA A 281 -1.04 5.87 4.95
CA ALA A 281 -2.44 5.46 4.85
C ALA A 281 -2.65 3.99 5.31
N SER A 282 -1.78 3.07 4.88
CA SER A 282 -1.81 1.66 5.29
C SER A 282 -1.58 1.49 6.78
N ASN A 283 -0.59 2.17 7.35
CA ASN A 283 -0.30 2.10 8.79
C ASN A 283 -1.44 2.69 9.64
N ALA A 284 -2.06 3.79 9.19
CA ALA A 284 -3.22 4.37 9.87
C ALA A 284 -4.40 3.38 9.89
N MET A 285 -4.67 2.70 8.77
CA MET A 285 -5.71 1.68 8.69
C MET A 285 -5.42 0.49 9.62
N LYS A 286 -4.17 0.00 9.66
CA LYS A 286 -3.78 -1.10 10.56
C LYS A 286 -3.90 -0.72 12.04
N ALA A 287 -3.49 0.50 12.40
CA ALA A 287 -3.60 0.99 13.78
C ALA A 287 -5.07 1.10 14.23
N ASP A 288 -5.96 1.58 13.36
CA ASP A 288 -7.39 1.66 13.61
C ASP A 288 -8.02 0.27 13.80
N LEU A 289 -7.67 -0.69 12.93
CA LEU A 289 -8.13 -2.07 13.05
C LEU A 289 -7.68 -2.74 14.35
N LEU A 290 -6.42 -2.55 14.74
CA LEU A 290 -5.92 -3.07 16.02
C LEU A 290 -6.64 -2.44 17.22
N GLY A 291 -6.88 -1.14 17.19
CA GLY A 291 -7.65 -0.43 18.21
C GLY A 291 -9.08 -0.97 18.33
N ASP A 292 -9.75 -1.17 17.22
CA ASP A 292 -11.10 -1.75 17.19
C ASP A 292 -11.13 -3.20 17.70
N GLN A 293 -10.15 -4.03 17.33
CA GLN A 293 -10.06 -5.40 17.85
C GLN A 293 -9.89 -5.42 19.36
N GLN A 294 -9.01 -4.58 19.91
CA GLN A 294 -8.82 -4.46 21.36
C GLN A 294 -10.08 -3.97 22.07
N ARG A 295 -10.79 -2.99 21.48
CA ARG A 295 -12.07 -2.50 22.03
C ARG A 295 -13.13 -3.60 22.01
N LEU A 296 -13.32 -4.30 20.90
CA LEU A 296 -14.28 -5.39 20.76
C LEU A 296 -13.97 -6.56 21.69
N ASP A 297 -12.70 -6.90 21.89
CA ASP A 297 -12.27 -7.93 22.84
C ASP A 297 -12.62 -7.53 24.29
N SER A 298 -12.32 -6.29 24.69
CA SER A 298 -12.62 -5.76 26.02
C SER A 298 -14.13 -5.68 26.28
N GLU A 299 -14.91 -5.19 25.30
CA GLU A 299 -16.38 -5.11 25.37
C GLU A 299 -17.02 -6.52 25.45
N SER A 300 -16.53 -7.48 24.65
CA SER A 300 -16.98 -8.87 24.70
C SER A 300 -16.66 -9.52 26.05
N SER A 301 -15.45 -9.33 26.55
CA SER A 301 -15.03 -9.87 27.85
C SER A 301 -15.87 -9.29 29.00
N ALA A 302 -16.15 -7.98 28.99
CA ALA A 302 -17.02 -7.33 29.95
C ALA A 302 -18.45 -7.89 29.89
N THR A 303 -19.01 -8.01 28.69
CA THR A 303 -20.38 -8.54 28.48
C THR A 303 -20.48 -9.99 28.94
N ILE A 304 -19.47 -10.82 28.68
CA ILE A 304 -19.41 -12.21 29.16
C ILE A 304 -19.38 -12.24 30.69
N SER A 305 -18.51 -11.43 31.32
CA SER A 305 -18.40 -11.34 32.77
C SER A 305 -19.70 -10.88 33.44
N GLU A 306 -20.31 -9.81 32.93
CA GLU A 306 -21.62 -9.32 33.43
C GLU A 306 -22.71 -10.38 33.29
N THR A 307 -22.78 -11.06 32.15
CA THR A 307 -23.76 -12.12 31.90
C THR A 307 -23.53 -13.30 32.86
N GLN A 308 -22.28 -13.71 33.08
CA GLN A 308 -21.93 -14.76 34.06
C GLN A 308 -22.33 -14.38 35.49
N HIS A 309 -21.98 -13.17 35.93
CA HIS A 309 -22.38 -12.68 37.26
C HIS A 309 -23.90 -12.67 37.43
N LEU A 310 -24.62 -12.21 36.43
CA LEU A 310 -26.07 -12.14 36.46
C LEU A 310 -26.71 -13.57 36.53
N VAL A 311 -26.23 -14.49 35.71
CA VAL A 311 -26.68 -15.89 35.73
C VAL A 311 -26.39 -16.55 37.06
N VAL A 312 -25.18 -16.37 37.63
CA VAL A 312 -24.83 -16.93 38.96
C VAL A 312 -25.69 -16.32 40.06
N MET A 313 -25.90 -15.00 40.06
CA MET A 313 -26.78 -14.34 41.04
C MET A 313 -28.22 -14.86 40.96
N LEU A 314 -28.77 -15.04 39.77
CA LEU A 314 -30.09 -15.57 39.54
C LEU A 314 -30.19 -17.07 39.98
N ALA A 315 -29.15 -17.86 39.72
CA ALA A 315 -29.10 -19.25 40.15
C ALA A 315 -29.08 -19.36 41.69
N ILE A 316 -28.22 -18.60 42.36
CA ILE A 316 -28.14 -18.55 43.82
C ILE A 316 -29.45 -18.03 44.41
N GLY A 317 -29.99 -16.93 43.90
CA GLY A 317 -31.26 -16.39 44.35
C GLY A 317 -32.42 -17.35 44.17
N GLY A 318 -32.49 -18.00 43.00
CA GLY A 318 -33.50 -19.05 42.74
C GLY A 318 -33.37 -20.25 43.65
N PHE A 319 -32.17 -20.70 43.95
CA PHE A 319 -31.92 -21.81 44.88
C PHE A 319 -32.34 -21.45 46.33
N LEU A 320 -31.96 -20.25 46.81
CA LEU A 320 -32.35 -19.77 48.12
C LEU A 320 -33.88 -19.59 48.28
N LEU A 321 -34.52 -18.99 47.27
CA LEU A 321 -35.97 -18.83 47.26
C LEU A 321 -36.69 -20.17 47.16
N GLY A 322 -36.22 -21.10 46.33
CA GLY A 322 -36.75 -22.46 46.21
C GLY A 322 -36.61 -23.25 47.52
N GLY A 323 -35.46 -23.16 48.14
CA GLY A 323 -35.18 -23.78 49.47
C GLY A 323 -36.10 -23.20 50.57
N LEU A 324 -36.23 -21.87 50.63
CA LEU A 324 -37.13 -21.21 51.59
C LEU A 324 -38.59 -21.62 51.37
N LEU A 325 -39.05 -21.65 50.13
CA LEU A 325 -40.40 -22.09 49.79
C LEU A 325 -40.59 -23.58 50.14
N ALA A 326 -39.64 -24.45 49.91
CA ALA A 326 -39.69 -25.86 50.28
C ALA A 326 -39.80 -26.03 51.79
N VAL A 327 -39.05 -25.29 52.62
CA VAL A 327 -39.13 -25.29 54.08
C VAL A 327 -40.49 -24.76 54.56
N LEU A 328 -40.95 -23.62 54.03
CA LEU A 328 -42.27 -23.04 54.39
C LEU A 328 -43.44 -23.97 54.08
N LEU A 329 -43.41 -24.61 52.91
CA LEU A 329 -44.42 -25.58 52.52
C LEU A 329 -44.32 -26.87 53.33
N GLY A 330 -43.10 -27.38 53.59
CA GLY A 330 -42.87 -28.55 54.39
C GLY A 330 -43.31 -28.38 55.84
N THR A 331 -43.00 -27.26 56.50
CA THR A 331 -43.44 -26.96 57.86
C THR A 331 -44.92 -26.63 57.94
N GLY A 332 -45.52 -26.07 56.90
CA GLY A 332 -46.98 -25.80 56.82
C GLY A 332 -47.82 -27.06 56.57
N ILE A 333 -47.24 -28.17 56.10
CA ILE A 333 -47.88 -29.45 55.84
C ILE A 333 -47.72 -30.41 57.03
N SER A 334 -46.61 -30.35 57.75
CA SER A 334 -46.25 -31.27 58.80
C SER A 334 -46.78 -30.85 60.18
N ARG A 335 -47.53 -29.75 60.33
CA ARG A 335 -48.27 -29.50 61.56
C ARG A 335 -49.63 -30.26 61.47
N PRO A 336 -49.74 -31.40 62.23
CA PRO A 336 -51.02 -32.04 62.34
C PRO A 336 -52.00 -31.19 63.10
N MET A 337 -53.26 -31.28 62.69
CA MET A 337 -54.41 -30.65 63.34
C MET A 337 -54.46 -31.09 64.79
#